data_8abf90dfe96af090ea037001915120f5
#
_entry.id   8abf90dfe96af090ea037001915120f5
#
_cell.length_a   1.000
_cell.length_b   1.000
_cell.length_c   1.000
_cell.angle_alpha   90.00
_cell.angle_beta   90.00
_cell.angle_gamma   90.00
#
_symmetry.space_group_name_H-M   'P 1'
#
loop_
_entity.id
_entity.type
_entity.pdbx_description
1 polymer ?
#
loop_
_entity_poly.entity_id
_entity_poly.type
_entity_poly.pdbx_seq_one_letter_code
_entity_poly.pdbx_strand_id
1 'polypeptide(L)'
;MVLKMAKDFISSKIAYEGITFDDVLLIPAKSDVLPSTVSLKTHLTKKIELNIPLMSAAMDTVTEYALAIAMAREGGIGIIHKNMTVEQQCDQVERVKRSENGVITDPFFLHPDNYVYEADELMGKYKKIGRAHV
;
A
#
# COMPACT_ATOMS: atom_id res chain seq x y z
N MET A 1 -2.91 -53.75 -1.81
CA MET A 1 -1.53 -53.17 -1.75
C MET A 1 -1.47 -51.79 -2.45
N VAL A 2 -1.96 -51.66 -3.66
CA VAL A 2 -1.93 -50.40 -4.44
C VAL A 2 -2.66 -49.23 -3.75
N LEU A 3 -3.85 -49.47 -3.19
CA LEU A 3 -4.63 -48.42 -2.49
C LEU A 3 -3.94 -47.86 -1.24
N LYS A 4 -3.18 -48.69 -0.51
CA LYS A 4 -2.43 -48.28 0.67
C LYS A 4 -1.23 -47.41 0.29
N MET A 5 -0.49 -47.81 -0.75
CA MET A 5 0.64 -46.99 -1.29
C MET A 5 0.19 -45.64 -1.82
N ALA A 6 -0.97 -45.57 -2.48
CA ALA A 6 -1.54 -44.30 -2.95
C ALA A 6 -1.94 -43.37 -1.79
N LYS A 7 -2.50 -43.92 -0.72
CA LYS A 7 -2.89 -43.18 0.48
C LYS A 7 -1.66 -42.63 1.22
N ASP A 8 -0.59 -43.43 1.35
CA ASP A 8 0.67 -43.05 1.97
C ASP A 8 1.40 -41.97 1.13
N PHE A 9 1.34 -42.06 -0.20
CA PHE A 9 1.92 -41.09 -1.09
C PHE A 9 1.19 -39.72 -1.00
N ILE A 10 -0.15 -39.70 -0.95
CA ILE A 10 -0.94 -38.49 -0.81
C ILE A 10 -0.70 -37.86 0.57
N SER A 11 -0.72 -38.64 1.65
CA SER A 11 -0.49 -38.13 3.01
C SER A 11 0.90 -37.54 3.19
N SER A 12 1.91 -38.04 2.45
CA SER A 12 3.26 -37.43 2.47
C SER A 12 3.36 -36.09 1.79
N LYS A 13 2.38 -35.72 0.95
CA LYS A 13 2.32 -34.44 0.23
C LYS A 13 1.49 -33.39 0.95
N ILE A 14 0.63 -33.80 1.88
CA ILE A 14 -0.23 -32.91 2.64
C ILE A 14 0.44 -32.65 3.99
N ALA A 15 0.94 -31.45 4.20
CA ALA A 15 1.63 -31.08 5.44
C ALA A 15 0.64 -30.78 6.58
N TYR A 16 -0.48 -30.16 6.27
CA TYR A 16 -1.55 -29.83 7.24
C TYR A 16 -2.83 -29.46 6.49
N GLU A 17 -3.93 -29.42 7.20
CA GLU A 17 -5.21 -28.91 6.72
C GLU A 17 -5.28 -27.41 7.01
N GLY A 18 -5.60 -26.61 6.00
CA GLY A 18 -5.80 -25.16 6.13
C GLY A 18 -7.26 -24.82 6.06
N ILE A 19 -7.70 -23.85 6.86
CA ILE A 19 -9.07 -23.32 6.85
C ILE A 19 -9.03 -21.93 6.20
N THR A 20 -9.95 -21.69 5.27
CA THR A 20 -10.14 -20.36 4.66
C THR A 20 -11.29 -19.61 5.33
N PHE A 21 -11.40 -18.31 5.08
CA PHE A 21 -12.53 -17.52 5.62
C PHE A 21 -13.89 -17.97 5.08
N ASP A 22 -13.93 -18.60 3.91
CA ASP A 22 -15.16 -19.17 3.34
C ASP A 22 -15.66 -20.42 4.11
N ASP A 23 -14.77 -21.06 4.88
CA ASP A 23 -15.07 -22.29 5.64
C ASP A 23 -15.49 -22.00 7.09
N VAL A 24 -15.50 -20.72 7.51
CA VAL A 24 -15.75 -20.36 8.91
C VAL A 24 -16.81 -19.28 9.05
N LEU A 25 -17.52 -19.32 10.19
CA LEU A 25 -18.45 -18.28 10.61
C LEU A 25 -18.07 -17.77 12.00
N LEU A 26 -18.22 -16.48 12.21
CA LEU A 26 -18.07 -15.90 13.53
C LEU A 26 -19.26 -16.29 14.40
N ILE A 27 -18.99 -16.80 15.60
CA ILE A 27 -20.04 -17.09 16.58
C ILE A 27 -20.56 -15.76 17.13
N PRO A 28 -21.88 -15.49 17.07
CA PRO A 28 -22.44 -14.29 17.66
C PRO A 28 -22.15 -14.24 19.17
N ALA A 29 -21.71 -13.08 19.63
CA ALA A 29 -21.45 -12.82 21.03
C ALA A 29 -22.09 -11.49 21.45
N LYS A 30 -22.42 -11.36 22.75
CA LYS A 30 -22.86 -10.09 23.31
C LYS A 30 -21.72 -9.06 23.18
N SER A 31 -22.06 -7.87 22.69
CA SER A 31 -21.13 -6.73 22.61
C SER A 31 -21.80 -5.49 23.21
N ASP A 32 -21.05 -4.75 24.01
CA ASP A 32 -21.45 -3.45 24.55
C ASP A 32 -20.77 -2.30 23.78
N VAL A 33 -20.09 -2.62 22.65
CA VAL A 33 -19.36 -1.66 21.80
C VAL A 33 -20.24 -1.23 20.64
N LEU A 34 -20.40 0.10 20.49
CA LEU A 34 -21.11 0.68 19.35
C LEU A 34 -20.15 0.80 18.15
N PRO A 35 -20.59 0.49 16.92
CA PRO A 35 -19.75 0.61 15.73
C PRO A 35 -19.14 2.01 15.54
N SER A 36 -19.84 3.06 15.95
CA SER A 36 -19.37 4.45 15.85
C SER A 36 -18.26 4.81 16.84
N THR A 37 -18.03 4.02 17.89
CA THR A 37 -17.01 4.27 18.92
C THR A 37 -15.81 3.32 18.84
N VAL A 38 -15.81 2.43 17.86
CA VAL A 38 -14.73 1.45 17.69
C VAL A 38 -13.46 2.13 17.18
N SER A 39 -12.32 1.83 17.80
CA SER A 39 -11.02 2.16 17.26
C SER A 39 -10.54 1.03 16.32
N LEU A 40 -10.23 1.38 15.09
CA LEU A 40 -9.71 0.45 14.09
C LEU A 40 -8.18 0.41 14.05
N LYS A 41 -7.50 1.16 14.95
CA LYS A 41 -6.04 1.18 15.03
C LYS A 41 -5.47 -0.22 15.25
N THR A 42 -4.44 -0.55 14.49
CA THR A 42 -3.78 -1.84 14.55
C THR A 42 -2.27 -1.71 14.27
N HIS A 43 -1.50 -2.66 14.76
CA HIS A 43 -0.08 -2.74 14.49
C HIS A 43 0.19 -3.67 13.31
N LEU A 44 0.74 -3.13 12.22
CA LEU A 44 1.24 -3.93 11.12
C LEU A 44 2.56 -4.61 11.49
N THR A 45 3.41 -3.88 12.19
CA THR A 45 4.69 -4.38 12.72
C THR A 45 4.92 -3.77 14.10
N LYS A 46 6.01 -4.16 14.77
CA LYS A 46 6.41 -3.57 16.06
C LYS A 46 6.59 -2.04 16.02
N LYS A 47 6.81 -1.46 14.83
CA LYS A 47 7.12 -0.03 14.63
C LYS A 47 6.12 0.71 13.75
N ILE A 48 5.19 0.00 13.10
CA ILE A 48 4.22 0.59 12.17
C ILE A 48 2.82 0.35 12.71
N GLU A 49 2.14 1.42 13.03
CA GLU A 49 0.73 1.45 13.39
C GLU A 49 -0.09 1.97 12.21
N LEU A 50 -1.25 1.38 11.97
CA LEU A 50 -2.23 1.81 10.99
C LEU A 50 -3.48 2.32 11.70
N ASN A 51 -4.12 3.35 11.14
CA ASN A 51 -5.39 3.85 11.64
C ASN A 51 -6.57 2.96 11.26
N ILE A 52 -6.46 2.27 10.12
CA ILE A 52 -7.40 1.23 9.68
C ILE A 52 -6.62 -0.02 9.26
N PRO A 53 -7.14 -1.23 9.49
CA PRO A 53 -6.44 -2.50 9.21
C PRO A 53 -6.54 -2.88 7.73
N LEU A 54 -6.19 -1.95 6.83
CA LEU A 54 -6.21 -2.17 5.39
C LEU A 54 -4.83 -2.01 4.79
N MET A 55 -4.45 -2.97 3.97
CA MET A 55 -3.18 -2.99 3.24
C MET A 55 -3.45 -3.43 1.80
N SER A 56 -2.94 -2.71 0.81
CA SER A 56 -3.04 -3.13 -0.58
C SER A 56 -1.98 -4.17 -0.94
N ALA A 57 -2.33 -5.08 -1.85
CA ALA A 57 -1.41 -6.10 -2.34
C ALA A 57 -0.31 -5.50 -3.21
N ALA A 58 0.92 -6.01 -3.08
CA ALA A 58 2.07 -5.64 -3.89
C ALA A 58 2.01 -6.30 -5.28
N MET A 59 0.96 -6.00 -6.02
CA MET A 59 0.69 -6.57 -7.35
C MET A 59 0.90 -5.52 -8.43
N ASP A 60 1.49 -5.95 -9.55
CA ASP A 60 1.61 -5.15 -10.77
C ASP A 60 0.24 -4.66 -11.22
N THR A 61 0.16 -3.43 -11.73
CA THR A 61 -1.06 -2.74 -12.14
C THR A 61 -2.13 -2.53 -11.06
N VAL A 62 -1.88 -2.98 -9.83
CA VAL A 62 -2.77 -2.79 -8.68
C VAL A 62 -2.23 -1.69 -7.76
N THR A 63 -1.05 -1.90 -7.15
CA THR A 63 -0.50 -0.93 -6.19
C THR A 63 0.71 -0.20 -6.76
N GLU A 64 0.43 0.97 -7.30
CA GLU A 64 1.38 2.00 -7.68
C GLU A 64 1.18 3.24 -6.79
N TYR A 65 1.91 4.34 -7.05
CA TYR A 65 1.86 5.55 -6.22
C TYR A 65 0.44 6.08 -5.98
N ALA A 66 -0.44 6.02 -7.00
CA ALA A 66 -1.79 6.57 -6.89
C ALA A 66 -2.64 5.84 -5.85
N LEU A 67 -2.67 4.48 -5.89
CA LEU A 67 -3.37 3.69 -4.89
C LEU A 67 -2.68 3.77 -3.52
N ALA A 68 -1.34 3.78 -3.48
CA ALA A 68 -0.61 3.92 -2.23
C ALA A 68 -0.94 5.24 -1.50
N ILE A 69 -1.06 6.35 -2.24
CA ILE A 69 -1.51 7.64 -1.70
C ILE A 69 -2.96 7.57 -1.19
N ALA A 70 -3.85 6.97 -1.97
CA ALA A 70 -5.25 6.85 -1.57
C ALA A 70 -5.40 6.01 -0.29
N MET A 71 -4.71 4.86 -0.21
CA MET A 71 -4.70 4.00 0.98
C MET A 71 -4.15 4.73 2.22
N ALA A 72 -3.06 5.48 2.07
CA ALA A 72 -2.46 6.22 3.17
C ALA A 72 -3.40 7.32 3.69
N ARG A 73 -4.10 8.04 2.80
CA ARG A 73 -5.08 9.07 3.19
C ARG A 73 -6.24 8.53 4.00
N GLU A 74 -6.65 7.30 3.74
CA GLU A 74 -7.70 6.61 4.51
C GLU A 74 -7.17 5.97 5.81
N GLY A 75 -5.85 6.03 6.05
CA GLY A 75 -5.21 5.51 7.26
C GLY A 75 -4.70 4.08 7.16
N GLY A 76 -4.74 3.48 5.97
CA GLY A 76 -4.13 2.20 5.64
C GLY A 76 -2.72 2.35 5.10
N ILE A 77 -2.22 1.32 4.39
CA ILE A 77 -0.89 1.33 3.76
C ILE A 77 -0.93 0.71 2.37
N GLY A 78 -0.24 1.34 1.41
CA GLY A 78 0.01 0.80 0.08
C GLY A 78 1.38 0.13 -0.01
N ILE A 79 1.42 -1.10 -0.56
CA ILE A 79 2.67 -1.81 -0.80
C ILE A 79 2.96 -1.78 -2.30
N ILE A 80 3.96 -0.99 -2.69
CA ILE A 80 4.36 -0.86 -4.10
C ILE A 80 5.01 -2.17 -4.56
N HIS A 81 4.59 -2.66 -5.75
CA HIS A 81 5.11 -3.90 -6.32
C HIS A 81 6.56 -3.75 -6.84
N LYS A 82 7.21 -4.88 -7.06
CA LYS A 82 8.61 -4.95 -7.50
C LYS A 82 8.81 -5.15 -9.02
N ASN A 83 7.73 -5.31 -9.78
CA ASN A 83 7.82 -5.56 -11.23
C ASN A 83 8.09 -4.26 -12.02
N MET A 84 9.22 -3.64 -11.72
CA MET A 84 9.71 -2.40 -12.32
C MET A 84 11.21 -2.25 -12.07
N THR A 85 11.87 -1.31 -12.73
CA THR A 85 13.28 -1.03 -12.44
C THR A 85 13.42 -0.33 -11.08
N VAL A 86 14.63 -0.32 -10.54
CA VAL A 86 14.93 0.35 -9.27
C VAL A 86 14.58 1.84 -9.36
N GLU A 87 14.93 2.49 -10.48
CA GLU A 87 14.65 3.90 -10.73
C GLU A 87 13.14 4.19 -10.76
N GLN A 88 12.38 3.32 -11.44
CA GLN A 88 10.91 3.42 -11.47
C GLN A 88 10.31 3.25 -10.08
N GLN A 89 10.79 2.29 -9.30
CA GLN A 89 10.30 2.08 -7.92
C GLN A 89 10.63 3.26 -7.01
N CYS A 90 11.83 3.83 -7.16
CA CYS A 90 12.21 5.05 -6.44
C CYS A 90 11.28 6.22 -6.79
N ASP A 91 10.96 6.45 -8.08
CA ASP A 91 10.01 7.48 -8.50
C ASP A 91 8.61 7.25 -7.89
N GLN A 92 8.12 6.01 -7.85
CA GLN A 92 6.85 5.66 -7.21
C GLN A 92 6.85 6.05 -5.72
N VAL A 93 7.88 5.64 -4.99
CA VAL A 93 8.04 5.93 -3.55
C VAL A 93 8.17 7.43 -3.31
N GLU A 94 8.96 8.12 -4.13
CA GLU A 94 9.13 9.58 -4.03
C GLU A 94 7.81 10.31 -4.19
N ARG A 95 6.98 9.95 -5.18
CA ARG A 95 5.64 10.52 -5.37
C ARG A 95 4.75 10.34 -4.15
N VAL A 96 4.76 9.15 -3.54
CA VAL A 96 4.01 8.89 -2.30
C VAL A 96 4.50 9.79 -1.18
N LYS A 97 5.81 9.81 -0.93
CA LYS A 97 6.39 10.63 0.14
C LYS A 97 6.16 12.12 -0.03
N ARG A 98 6.24 12.63 -1.25
CA ARG A 98 5.97 14.04 -1.55
C ARG A 98 4.49 14.41 -1.43
N SER A 99 3.57 13.46 -1.60
CA SER A 99 2.13 13.75 -1.53
C SER A 99 1.63 14.07 -0.12
N GLU A 100 2.32 13.61 0.92
CA GLU A 100 1.88 13.67 2.31
C GLU A 100 2.67 14.67 3.17
N ASN A 101 3.84 15.08 2.71
CA ASN A 101 4.64 16.04 3.45
C ASN A 101 4.07 17.45 3.30
N GLY A 102 3.44 17.97 4.33
CA GLY A 102 3.08 19.39 4.43
C GLY A 102 4.30 20.32 4.42
N VAL A 103 5.49 19.77 4.67
CA VAL A 103 6.79 20.44 4.53
C VAL A 103 7.55 19.76 3.41
N ILE A 104 7.77 20.47 2.32
CA ILE A 104 8.61 20.02 1.20
C ILE A 104 10.05 20.22 1.62
N THR A 105 10.74 19.16 2.01
CA THR A 105 12.16 19.20 2.42
C THR A 105 13.11 19.38 1.24
N ASP A 106 12.66 19.07 0.03
CA ASP A 106 13.40 19.24 -1.22
C ASP A 106 12.44 19.78 -2.29
N PRO A 107 12.26 21.13 -2.35
CA PRO A 107 11.37 21.77 -3.30
C PRO A 107 11.92 21.67 -4.72
N PHE A 108 11.03 21.50 -5.70
CA PHE A 108 11.43 21.73 -7.07
C PHE A 108 11.64 23.23 -7.26
N PHE A 109 12.79 23.58 -7.78
CA PHE A 109 13.11 24.96 -8.14
C PHE A 109 13.60 25.02 -9.59
N LEU A 110 13.41 26.16 -10.19
CA LEU A 110 13.94 26.49 -11.50
C LEU A 110 14.87 27.71 -11.35
N HIS A 111 15.95 27.71 -12.08
CA HIS A 111 16.81 28.89 -12.18
C HIS A 111 16.20 29.90 -13.15
N PRO A 112 16.56 31.18 -13.03
CA PRO A 112 16.09 32.23 -13.97
C PRO A 112 16.42 31.93 -15.44
N ASP A 113 17.45 31.12 -15.69
CA ASP A 113 17.91 30.72 -17.02
C ASP A 113 17.14 29.52 -17.61
N ASN A 114 16.25 28.88 -16.84
CA ASN A 114 15.44 27.77 -17.33
C ASN A 114 14.33 28.28 -18.25
N TYR A 115 13.95 27.47 -19.22
CA TYR A 115 12.86 27.79 -20.13
C TYR A 115 11.50 27.45 -19.52
N VAL A 116 10.45 28.16 -19.95
CA VAL A 116 9.08 27.97 -19.46
C VAL A 116 8.57 26.51 -19.70
N TYR A 117 8.97 25.89 -20.81
CA TYR A 117 8.55 24.50 -21.08
C TYR A 117 9.11 23.51 -20.06
N GLU A 118 10.27 23.77 -19.46
CA GLU A 118 10.85 22.92 -18.39
C GLU A 118 10.00 23.01 -17.12
N ALA A 119 9.40 24.18 -16.85
CA ALA A 119 8.44 24.33 -15.77
C ALA A 119 7.17 23.51 -16.02
N ASP A 120 6.63 23.56 -17.24
CA ASP A 120 5.45 22.80 -17.63
C ASP A 120 5.70 21.28 -17.55
N GLU A 121 6.88 20.82 -17.95
CA GLU A 121 7.28 19.42 -17.87
C GLU A 121 7.36 18.94 -16.40
N LEU A 122 7.99 19.73 -15.53
CA LEU A 122 8.05 19.47 -14.09
C LEU A 122 6.66 19.44 -13.45
N MET A 123 5.83 20.44 -13.75
CA MET A 123 4.45 20.50 -13.24
C MET A 123 3.60 19.33 -13.74
N GLY A 124 3.74 18.94 -15.00
CA GLY A 124 3.06 17.81 -15.61
C GLY A 124 3.47 16.48 -14.96
N LYS A 125 4.77 16.27 -14.78
CA LYS A 125 5.34 15.03 -14.17
C LYS A 125 4.84 14.82 -12.75
N TYR A 126 4.78 15.87 -11.95
CA TYR A 126 4.43 15.76 -10.53
C TYR A 126 2.99 16.21 -10.20
N LYS A 127 2.20 16.60 -11.20
CA LYS A 127 0.80 17.07 -11.06
C LYS A 127 0.65 18.14 -9.98
N LYS A 128 1.62 19.03 -9.88
CA LYS A 128 1.63 20.16 -8.94
C LYS A 128 1.49 21.46 -9.71
N ILE A 129 0.59 22.34 -9.26
CA ILE A 129 0.49 23.71 -9.74
C ILE A 129 1.49 24.53 -8.94
N GLY A 130 2.48 25.11 -9.60
CA GLY A 130 3.44 26.01 -8.95
C GLY A 130 2.72 27.24 -8.36
N ARG A 131 3.00 27.58 -7.10
CA ARG A 131 2.74 28.91 -6.58
C ARG A 131 4.03 29.72 -6.70
N ALA A 132 4.00 30.78 -7.47
CA ALA A 132 5.03 31.80 -7.40
C ALA A 132 4.85 32.55 -6.06
N HIS A 133 5.83 32.43 -5.18
CA HIS A 133 6.02 33.41 -4.11
C HIS A 133 6.97 34.46 -4.63
N VAL A 134 6.44 35.67 -4.80
CA VAL A 134 7.21 36.89 -4.96
C VAL A 134 7.72 37.34 -3.60
#